data_9b467cff082a0900a57c1f166965e294
#
_entry.id   9b467cff082a0900a57c1f166965e294
#
_cell.length_a   1.000
_cell.length_b   1.000
_cell.length_c   1.000
_cell.angle_alpha   90.00
_cell.angle_beta   90.00
_cell.angle_gamma   90.00
#
_symmetry.space_group_name_H-M   'P 1'
#
loop_
_entity.id
_entity.type
_entity.pdbx_description
1 polymer ?
#
loop_
_entity_poly.entity_id
_entity_poly.type
_entity_poly.pdbx_seq_one_letter_code
_entity_poly.pdbx_strand_id
1 'polypeptide(L)'
;LLNRSSDLCRYDSDVEITTIDGKSIVCIHVPQADWRMKPVFLNENPYKGSFKRNHEGDYHCTEMEVRAMIRDANEDGNDGGLLDAFTLDDIDTNTLHGYRNQFRILNADHDWNDKDDKEFLRLLGGYTKNRQTGKEGLTVAGLMMFGTGLAIRERFGNFRMDYLDMSHLEGEERYRDRLTYDGRWENNLYQFFRIVMPKLTFDLPHPFHLEGYQRVDDTPQMKAVREGFTNSIIHSDLFLDSGILRIEKHDDCLCLRNPGNLKLPIENIYEGGVSKARNPRIQNMLRMIGYGENIGSGFPKIISAWQKAGWGKPELIDKYELQEVELRLPIPNETGGQ
;
A
#
# COMPACT_ATOMS: atom_id res chain seq x y z
N LEU A 1 4.46 -6.14 34.43
CA LEU A 1 4.05 -6.07 33.02
C LEU A 1 2.54 -5.96 32.97
N LEU A 2 2.07 -4.80 32.55
CA LEU A 2 0.68 -4.40 32.50
C LEU A 2 -0.08 -5.32 31.53
N ASN A 3 -1.17 -5.87 32.00
CA ASN A 3 -2.13 -6.58 31.16
C ASN A 3 -2.77 -5.54 30.22
N ARG A 4 -2.20 -5.34 29.02
CA ARG A 4 -2.55 -4.25 28.11
C ARG A 4 -4.01 -4.27 27.67
N SER A 5 -4.70 -5.41 27.79
CA SER A 5 -6.12 -5.50 27.48
C SER A 5 -7.01 -4.77 28.50
N SER A 6 -6.60 -4.67 29.76
CA SER A 6 -7.35 -3.92 30.80
C SER A 6 -7.17 -2.40 30.67
N ASP A 7 -6.13 -1.94 29.94
CA ASP A 7 -5.88 -0.52 29.75
C ASP A 7 -6.70 0.09 28.61
N LEU A 8 -7.42 -0.72 27.83
CA LEU A 8 -8.25 -0.26 26.70
C LEU A 8 -9.63 0.21 27.16
N CYS A 9 -10.19 -0.37 28.24
CA CYS A 9 -11.42 0.10 28.87
C CYS A 9 -11.05 1.00 30.06
N ARG A 10 -11.05 2.32 29.85
CA ARG A 10 -10.55 3.29 30.85
C ARG A 10 -11.64 4.07 31.57
N TYR A 11 -12.88 4.02 31.07
CA TYR A 11 -13.95 4.88 31.53
C TYR A 11 -15.20 4.06 31.85
N ASP A 12 -15.95 4.51 32.87
CA ASP A 12 -17.26 3.96 33.20
C ASP A 12 -18.26 4.05 32.03
N SER A 13 -18.04 5.01 31.11
CA SER A 13 -18.79 5.15 29.85
C SER A 13 -18.57 4.01 28.85
N ASP A 14 -17.51 3.21 29.00
CA ASP A 14 -17.25 2.05 28.18
C ASP A 14 -18.09 0.83 28.57
N VAL A 15 -18.81 0.93 29.70
CA VAL A 15 -19.67 -0.13 30.23
C VAL A 15 -21.07 0.41 30.38
N GLU A 16 -22.02 -0.18 29.67
CA GLU A 16 -23.45 0.18 29.79
C GLU A 16 -24.33 -1.04 30.05
N ILE A 17 -25.44 -0.82 30.72
CA ILE A 17 -26.47 -1.84 30.90
C ILE A 17 -27.65 -1.46 30.01
N THR A 18 -27.93 -2.33 29.04
CA THR A 18 -29.09 -2.18 28.15
C THR A 18 -30.07 -3.32 28.34
N THR A 19 -31.34 -3.15 27.94
CA THR A 19 -32.37 -4.20 28.03
C THR A 19 -32.76 -4.63 26.62
N ILE A 20 -32.58 -5.92 26.32
CA ILE A 20 -33.01 -6.55 25.06
C ILE A 20 -33.98 -7.69 25.45
N ASP A 21 -35.17 -7.69 24.84
CA ASP A 21 -36.22 -8.68 25.12
C ASP A 21 -36.53 -8.90 26.62
N GLY A 22 -36.52 -7.81 27.40
CA GLY A 22 -36.78 -7.84 28.82
C GLY A 22 -35.64 -8.38 29.69
N LYS A 23 -34.48 -8.66 29.14
CA LYS A 23 -33.28 -9.11 29.87
C LYS A 23 -32.24 -7.99 29.92
N SER A 24 -31.69 -7.78 31.12
CA SER A 24 -30.58 -6.85 31.29
C SER A 24 -29.28 -7.46 30.75
N ILE A 25 -28.61 -6.74 29.85
CA ILE A 25 -27.35 -7.12 29.23
C ILE A 25 -26.30 -6.05 29.54
N VAL A 26 -25.13 -6.49 29.98
CA VAL A 26 -23.96 -5.61 30.14
C VAL A 26 -23.23 -5.54 28.83
N CYS A 27 -23.17 -4.34 28.25
CA CYS A 27 -22.39 -4.05 27.02
C CYS A 27 -21.07 -3.41 27.45
N ILE A 28 -19.97 -3.95 26.97
CA ILE A 28 -18.63 -3.41 27.21
C ILE A 28 -18.04 -3.02 25.85
N HIS A 29 -17.79 -1.73 25.67
CA HIS A 29 -17.13 -1.21 24.46
C HIS A 29 -15.61 -1.31 24.65
N VAL A 30 -14.95 -2.15 23.85
CA VAL A 30 -13.50 -2.29 23.86
C VAL A 30 -12.96 -1.63 22.58
N PRO A 31 -12.34 -0.44 22.65
CA PRO A 31 -11.80 0.21 21.48
C PRO A 31 -10.66 -0.60 20.86
N GLN A 32 -10.49 -0.48 19.55
CA GLN A 32 -9.36 -1.11 18.85
C GLN A 32 -8.05 -0.52 19.38
N ALA A 33 -7.08 -1.38 19.73
CA ALA A 33 -5.76 -0.93 20.11
C ALA A 33 -5.08 -0.14 18.99
N ASP A 34 -4.40 0.94 19.34
CA ASP A 34 -3.53 1.68 18.39
C ASP A 34 -2.49 0.71 17.79
N TRP A 35 -2.21 0.88 16.51
CA TRP A 35 -1.28 0.00 15.78
C TRP A 35 0.11 -0.09 16.41
N ARG A 36 0.58 0.97 17.11
CA ARG A 36 1.86 1.01 17.84
C ARG A 36 1.85 0.13 19.10
N MET A 37 0.66 -0.18 19.61
CA MET A 37 0.48 -0.99 20.81
C MET A 37 0.21 -2.47 20.48
N LYS A 38 0.05 -2.81 19.22
CA LYS A 38 -0.15 -4.20 18.78
C LYS A 38 1.17 -4.95 18.69
N PRO A 39 1.19 -6.27 18.98
CA PRO A 39 0.06 -7.07 19.47
C PRO A 39 -0.26 -6.77 20.95
N VAL A 40 -1.54 -6.83 21.30
CA VAL A 40 -1.98 -6.92 22.72
C VAL A 40 -1.87 -8.37 23.14
N PHE A 41 -1.15 -8.64 24.24
CA PHE A 41 -0.87 -10.02 24.65
C PHE A 41 -0.84 -10.20 26.16
N LEU A 42 -1.07 -11.44 26.59
CA LEU A 42 -0.97 -11.90 27.97
C LEU A 42 0.37 -12.59 28.20
N ASN A 43 0.83 -12.66 29.46
CA ASN A 43 1.93 -13.51 29.90
C ASN A 43 3.26 -13.32 29.15
N GLU A 44 3.80 -12.12 29.09
CA GLU A 44 5.17 -11.78 28.65
C GLU A 44 5.62 -12.28 27.24
N ASN A 45 4.85 -13.18 26.61
CA ASN A 45 5.20 -13.75 25.31
C ASN A 45 4.12 -13.43 24.26
N PRO A 46 4.39 -12.51 23.32
CA PRO A 46 3.42 -12.12 22.29
C PRO A 46 3.00 -13.30 21.40
N TYR A 47 3.90 -14.25 21.12
CA TYR A 47 3.60 -15.40 20.25
C TYR A 47 2.65 -16.42 20.88
N LYS A 48 2.57 -16.44 22.21
CA LYS A 48 1.69 -17.36 22.95
C LYS A 48 0.53 -16.68 23.65
N GLY A 49 0.62 -15.35 23.82
CA GLY A 49 -0.34 -14.58 24.58
C GLY A 49 -1.22 -13.66 23.74
N SER A 50 -1.02 -13.58 22.41
CA SER A 50 -1.85 -12.76 21.55
C SER A 50 -3.08 -13.53 21.08
N PHE A 51 -4.24 -12.87 21.22
CA PHE A 51 -5.53 -13.44 20.83
C PHE A 51 -6.25 -12.48 19.88
N LYS A 52 -7.04 -13.03 19.00
CA LYS A 52 -8.00 -12.32 18.17
C LYS A 52 -9.41 -12.82 18.43
N ARG A 53 -10.39 -11.94 18.37
CA ARG A 53 -11.80 -12.27 18.47
C ARG A 53 -12.40 -12.34 17.08
N ASN A 54 -13.08 -13.43 16.76
CA ASN A 54 -14.02 -13.50 15.67
C ASN A 54 -15.45 -13.76 16.20
N HIS A 55 -16.42 -13.97 15.29
CA HIS A 55 -17.82 -14.17 15.65
C HIS A 55 -18.07 -15.32 16.63
N GLU A 56 -17.22 -16.34 16.61
CA GLU A 56 -17.43 -17.59 17.34
C GLU A 56 -16.67 -17.65 18.68
N GLY A 57 -15.57 -16.91 18.84
CA GLY A 57 -14.76 -16.99 20.05
C GLY A 57 -13.42 -16.27 19.98
N ASP A 58 -12.59 -16.53 20.98
CA ASP A 58 -11.23 -16.04 21.07
C ASP A 58 -10.25 -17.08 20.55
N TYR A 59 -9.42 -16.68 19.62
CA TYR A 59 -8.43 -17.53 18.94
C TYR A 59 -7.03 -17.00 19.15
N HIS A 60 -6.08 -17.87 19.30
CA HIS A 60 -4.68 -17.47 19.27
C HIS A 60 -4.32 -16.87 17.92
N CYS A 61 -3.62 -15.74 17.93
CA CYS A 61 -2.98 -15.22 16.74
C CYS A 61 -1.90 -16.20 16.27
N THR A 62 -1.80 -16.38 14.96
CA THR A 62 -0.69 -17.12 14.35
C THR A 62 0.63 -16.38 14.55
N GLU A 63 1.74 -17.10 14.48
CA GLU A 63 3.07 -16.47 14.54
C GLU A 63 3.27 -15.41 13.45
N MET A 64 2.72 -15.64 12.27
CA MET A 64 2.77 -14.71 11.14
C MET A 64 2.00 -13.41 11.43
N GLU A 65 0.80 -13.48 12.02
CA GLU A 65 0.03 -12.31 12.43
C GLU A 65 0.74 -11.51 13.52
N VAL A 66 1.33 -12.19 14.50
CA VAL A 66 2.11 -11.52 15.56
C VAL A 66 3.32 -10.81 14.99
N ARG A 67 4.06 -11.46 14.08
CA ARG A 67 5.20 -10.85 13.39
C ARG A 67 4.78 -9.63 12.56
N ALA A 68 3.65 -9.69 11.86
CA ALA A 68 3.11 -8.57 11.10
C ALA A 68 2.77 -7.39 12.03
N MET A 69 2.08 -7.63 13.13
CA MET A 69 1.75 -6.59 14.13
C MET A 69 3.00 -5.94 14.73
N ILE A 70 4.04 -6.72 15.06
CA ILE A 70 5.32 -6.19 15.58
C ILE A 70 6.01 -5.32 14.53
N ARG A 71 6.04 -5.74 13.26
CA ARG A 71 6.59 -4.92 12.17
C ARG A 71 5.79 -3.62 12.01
N ASP A 72 4.48 -3.72 12.02
CA ASP A 72 3.58 -2.56 11.84
C ASP A 72 3.68 -1.55 12.99
N ALA A 73 4.05 -1.99 14.19
CA ALA A 73 4.29 -1.11 15.34
C ALA A 73 5.54 -0.22 15.18
N ASN A 74 6.39 -0.49 14.18
CA ASN A 74 7.55 0.36 13.90
C ASN A 74 7.12 1.70 13.29
N GLU A 75 7.40 2.80 13.99
CA GLU A 75 7.05 4.16 13.54
C GLU A 75 7.90 4.65 12.36
N ASP A 76 9.12 4.13 12.22
CA ASP A 76 10.06 4.49 11.12
C ASP A 76 9.71 3.81 9.79
N GLY A 77 8.71 2.92 9.81
CA GLY A 77 8.33 2.10 8.65
C GLY A 77 9.19 0.86 8.48
N ASN A 78 8.80 0.03 7.50
CA ASN A 78 9.41 -1.29 7.31
C ASN A 78 10.46 -1.32 6.20
N ASP A 79 10.52 -0.28 5.37
CA ASP A 79 11.34 -0.23 4.16
C ASP A 79 12.73 0.40 4.34
N GLY A 80 13.06 0.82 5.56
CA GLY A 80 14.34 1.48 5.88
C GLY A 80 15.46 0.57 6.33
N GLY A 81 15.17 -0.72 6.52
CA GLY A 81 16.16 -1.69 6.99
C GLY A 81 17.36 -1.80 6.05
N LEU A 82 18.58 -1.78 6.61
CA LEU A 82 19.80 -2.02 5.88
C LEU A 82 19.88 -3.50 5.44
N LEU A 83 20.12 -3.71 4.17
CA LEU A 83 20.45 -5.00 3.56
C LEU A 83 21.96 -5.03 3.29
N ASP A 84 22.76 -5.39 4.28
CA ASP A 84 24.23 -5.26 4.24
C ASP A 84 24.91 -6.25 3.27
N ALA A 85 24.18 -7.22 2.75
CA ALA A 85 24.64 -8.13 1.69
C ALA A 85 24.29 -7.63 0.27
N PHE A 86 23.51 -6.53 0.15
CA PHE A 86 23.08 -5.99 -1.13
C PHE A 86 23.73 -4.64 -1.40
N THR A 87 24.33 -4.52 -2.58
CA THR A 87 25.16 -3.40 -3.00
C THR A 87 24.57 -2.67 -4.21
N LEU A 88 25.31 -1.73 -4.79
CA LEU A 88 24.93 -1.09 -6.04
C LEU A 88 24.90 -2.05 -7.24
N ASP A 89 25.62 -3.16 -7.17
CA ASP A 89 25.63 -4.19 -8.22
C ASP A 89 24.28 -4.92 -8.33
N ASP A 90 23.45 -4.83 -7.27
CA ASP A 90 22.11 -5.43 -7.22
C ASP A 90 21.03 -4.48 -7.80
N ILE A 91 21.42 -3.27 -8.23
CA ILE A 91 20.52 -2.28 -8.85
C ILE A 91 20.46 -2.49 -10.36
N ASP A 92 19.26 -2.47 -10.93
CA ASP A 92 19.09 -2.28 -12.37
C ASP A 92 19.35 -0.82 -12.75
N THR A 93 20.50 -0.58 -13.39
CA THR A 93 20.96 0.76 -13.77
C THR A 93 19.96 1.45 -14.69
N ASN A 94 19.29 0.73 -15.59
CA ASN A 94 18.30 1.30 -16.50
C ASN A 94 17.08 1.82 -15.74
N THR A 95 16.61 1.07 -14.74
CA THR A 95 15.52 1.49 -13.87
C THR A 95 15.90 2.76 -13.09
N LEU A 96 17.07 2.77 -12.47
CA LEU A 96 17.55 3.95 -11.72
C LEU A 96 17.70 5.17 -12.62
N HIS A 97 18.29 5.02 -13.79
CA HIS A 97 18.44 6.13 -14.74
C HIS A 97 17.09 6.62 -15.27
N GLY A 98 16.13 5.72 -15.51
CA GLY A 98 14.76 6.08 -15.87
C GLY A 98 14.07 6.91 -14.78
N TYR A 99 14.25 6.54 -13.52
CA TYR A 99 13.76 7.30 -12.36
C TYR A 99 14.46 8.67 -12.26
N ARG A 100 15.79 8.74 -12.38
CA ARG A 100 16.57 9.99 -12.34
C ARG A 100 16.15 10.96 -13.44
N ASN A 101 15.87 10.45 -14.65
CA ASN A 101 15.38 11.28 -15.74
C ASN A 101 14.00 11.89 -15.42
N GLN A 102 13.07 11.12 -14.88
CA GLN A 102 11.77 11.62 -14.44
C GLN A 102 11.91 12.63 -13.30
N PHE A 103 12.76 12.33 -12.32
CA PHE A 103 13.08 13.26 -11.23
C PHE A 103 13.60 14.60 -11.78
N ARG A 104 14.56 14.58 -12.72
CA ARG A 104 15.14 15.78 -13.34
C ARG A 104 14.11 16.62 -14.08
N ILE A 105 13.20 15.98 -14.80
CA ILE A 105 12.14 16.69 -15.55
C ILE A 105 11.24 17.48 -14.57
N LEU A 106 10.90 16.90 -13.42
CA LEU A 106 10.02 17.51 -12.43
C LEU A 106 10.73 18.47 -11.47
N ASN A 107 12.05 18.31 -11.31
CA ASN A 107 12.86 19.04 -10.32
C ASN A 107 14.15 19.52 -10.99
N ALA A 108 14.03 20.35 -12.04
CA ALA A 108 15.16 20.72 -12.90
C ALA A 108 16.30 21.40 -12.11
N ASP A 109 15.98 22.28 -11.16
CA ASP A 109 16.95 23.05 -10.38
C ASP A 109 17.36 22.37 -9.06
N HIS A 110 17.07 21.07 -8.90
CA HIS A 110 17.35 20.38 -7.65
C HIS A 110 18.81 19.89 -7.58
N ASP A 111 19.52 20.21 -6.48
CA ASP A 111 20.93 19.86 -6.27
C ASP A 111 21.27 18.37 -6.39
N TRP A 112 20.26 17.49 -6.27
CA TRP A 112 20.47 16.05 -6.40
C TRP A 112 20.70 15.61 -7.84
N ASN A 113 20.42 16.45 -8.82
CA ASN A 113 20.63 16.14 -10.24
C ASN A 113 22.13 15.91 -10.55
N ASP A 114 23.01 16.58 -9.81
CA ASP A 114 24.48 16.52 -10.02
C ASP A 114 25.16 15.44 -9.16
N LYS A 115 24.42 14.69 -8.35
CA LYS A 115 24.98 13.63 -7.51
C LYS A 115 25.19 12.36 -8.32
N ASP A 116 26.24 11.58 -7.96
CA ASP A 116 26.38 10.22 -8.46
C ASP A 116 25.23 9.30 -7.99
N ASP A 117 25.14 8.13 -8.56
CA ASP A 117 24.03 7.19 -8.29
C ASP A 117 24.00 6.75 -6.82
N LYS A 118 25.16 6.54 -6.18
CA LYS A 118 25.25 6.14 -4.77
C LYS A 118 24.72 7.26 -3.85
N GLU A 119 25.20 8.48 -4.07
CA GLU A 119 24.79 9.61 -3.24
C GLU A 119 23.33 10.00 -3.50
N PHE A 120 22.88 9.92 -4.76
CA PHE A 120 21.47 10.12 -5.11
C PHE A 120 20.59 9.12 -4.36
N LEU A 121 20.91 7.81 -4.43
CA LEU A 121 20.18 6.76 -3.70
C LEU A 121 20.22 6.98 -2.19
N ARG A 122 21.34 7.44 -1.66
CA ARG A 122 21.49 7.73 -0.23
C ARG A 122 20.58 8.87 0.23
N LEU A 123 20.54 9.95 -0.52
CA LEU A 123 19.67 11.10 -0.26
C LEU A 123 18.19 10.74 -0.41
N LEU A 124 17.90 9.88 -1.35
CA LEU A 124 16.54 9.38 -1.63
C LEU A 124 16.06 8.37 -0.57
N GLY A 125 17.00 7.78 0.22
CA GLY A 125 16.71 6.76 1.23
C GLY A 125 16.81 5.32 0.72
N GLY A 126 17.31 5.11 -0.51
CA GLY A 126 17.52 3.78 -1.13
C GLY A 126 18.84 3.12 -0.74
N TYR A 127 19.78 3.87 -0.20
CA TYR A 127 21.07 3.40 0.29
C TYR A 127 21.36 3.97 1.68
N THR A 128 21.95 3.21 2.57
CA THR A 128 22.23 3.68 3.93
C THR A 128 23.50 3.08 4.50
N LYS A 129 23.99 3.68 5.59
CA LYS A 129 25.13 3.20 6.37
C LYS A 129 24.74 3.09 7.84
N ASN A 130 24.93 1.92 8.40
CA ASN A 130 24.83 1.72 9.85
C ASN A 130 26.03 2.40 10.53
N ARG A 131 25.75 3.43 11.31
CA ARG A 131 26.79 4.26 11.95
C ARG A 131 27.54 3.53 13.08
N GLN A 132 26.92 2.50 13.67
CA GLN A 132 27.55 1.72 14.76
C GLN A 132 28.52 0.68 14.21
N THR A 133 28.11 -0.05 13.17
CA THR A 133 28.91 -1.14 12.59
C THR A 133 29.77 -0.70 11.41
N GLY A 134 29.53 0.47 10.84
CA GLY A 134 30.18 0.94 9.62
C GLY A 134 29.70 0.26 8.33
N LYS A 135 28.87 -0.77 8.40
CA LYS A 135 28.33 -1.47 7.22
C LYS A 135 27.40 -0.56 6.43
N GLU A 136 27.47 -0.65 5.12
CA GLU A 136 26.62 0.10 4.20
C GLU A 136 26.06 -0.83 3.11
N GLY A 137 24.92 -0.44 2.53
CA GLY A 137 24.24 -1.22 1.51
C GLY A 137 22.89 -0.63 1.14
N LEU A 138 22.14 -1.34 0.30
CA LEU A 138 20.79 -0.96 -0.05
C LEU A 138 19.86 -1.02 1.16
N THR A 139 18.85 -0.17 1.15
CA THR A 139 17.68 -0.33 2.01
C THR A 139 16.67 -1.27 1.34
N VAL A 140 15.71 -1.77 2.12
CA VAL A 140 14.56 -2.50 1.54
C VAL A 140 13.90 -1.66 0.45
N ALA A 141 13.69 -0.35 0.69
CA ALA A 141 13.13 0.57 -0.31
C ALA A 141 13.99 0.64 -1.58
N GLY A 142 15.30 0.76 -1.44
CA GLY A 142 16.21 0.83 -2.59
C GLY A 142 16.18 -0.42 -3.45
N LEU A 143 16.24 -1.59 -2.81
CA LEU A 143 16.16 -2.87 -3.51
C LEU A 143 14.80 -3.06 -4.18
N MET A 144 13.70 -2.80 -3.48
CA MET A 144 12.34 -2.97 -4.04
C MET A 144 12.02 -1.99 -5.16
N MET A 145 12.55 -0.78 -5.11
CA MET A 145 12.29 0.22 -6.15
C MET A 145 13.16 0.05 -7.39
N PHE A 146 14.41 -0.37 -7.22
CA PHE A 146 15.41 -0.30 -8.29
C PHE A 146 16.21 -1.59 -8.50
N GLY A 147 15.99 -2.61 -7.68
CA GLY A 147 16.76 -3.84 -7.74
C GLY A 147 16.56 -4.63 -9.02
N THR A 148 17.54 -5.48 -9.32
CA THR A 148 17.40 -6.52 -10.34
C THR A 148 16.41 -7.59 -9.87
N GLY A 149 15.73 -8.23 -10.80
CA GLY A 149 14.76 -9.28 -10.48
C GLY A 149 15.37 -10.47 -9.75
N LEU A 150 16.67 -10.74 -9.95
CA LEU A 150 17.39 -11.77 -9.21
C LEU A 150 17.55 -11.37 -7.75
N ALA A 151 18.10 -10.19 -7.47
CA ALA A 151 18.35 -9.69 -6.12
C ALA A 151 17.06 -9.56 -5.30
N ILE A 152 15.96 -9.07 -5.93
CA ILE A 152 14.66 -9.00 -5.28
C ILE A 152 14.17 -10.39 -4.87
N ARG A 153 14.25 -11.40 -5.75
CA ARG A 153 13.80 -12.76 -5.42
C ARG A 153 14.66 -13.45 -4.37
N GLU A 154 15.94 -13.18 -4.34
CA GLU A 154 16.83 -13.71 -3.29
C GLU A 154 16.41 -13.19 -1.91
N ARG A 155 15.96 -11.94 -1.82
CA ARG A 155 15.56 -11.34 -0.54
C ARG A 155 14.07 -11.47 -0.24
N PHE A 156 13.21 -11.36 -1.25
CA PHE A 156 11.75 -11.33 -1.16
C PHE A 156 11.11 -12.36 -2.09
N GLY A 157 11.58 -13.63 -2.00
CA GLY A 157 11.18 -14.69 -2.92
C GLY A 157 9.69 -14.99 -2.96
N ASN A 158 8.95 -14.66 -1.91
CA ASN A 158 7.52 -14.91 -1.80
C ASN A 158 6.66 -13.69 -2.16
N PHE A 159 7.24 -12.48 -2.22
CA PHE A 159 6.51 -11.28 -2.63
C PHE A 159 6.37 -11.24 -4.16
N ARG A 160 5.14 -11.05 -4.65
CA ARG A 160 4.83 -11.03 -6.07
C ARG A 160 4.06 -9.75 -6.44
N MET A 161 4.22 -9.36 -7.70
CA MET A 161 3.46 -8.26 -8.31
C MET A 161 2.79 -8.79 -9.56
N ASP A 162 1.46 -8.69 -9.60
CA ASP A 162 0.64 -9.16 -10.71
C ASP A 162 -0.29 -8.05 -11.20
N TYR A 163 -0.34 -7.84 -12.50
CA TYR A 163 -1.40 -7.08 -13.17
C TYR A 163 -2.16 -8.02 -14.10
N LEU A 164 -3.48 -7.94 -14.07
CA LEU A 164 -4.39 -8.73 -14.91
C LEU A 164 -5.44 -7.80 -15.52
N ASP A 165 -5.52 -7.77 -16.84
CA ASP A 165 -6.65 -7.17 -17.55
C ASP A 165 -7.67 -8.28 -17.84
N MET A 166 -8.77 -8.21 -17.13
CA MET A 166 -9.90 -9.15 -17.23
C MET A 166 -11.11 -8.46 -17.88
N SER A 167 -10.91 -7.35 -18.57
CA SER A 167 -11.96 -6.64 -19.29
C SER A 167 -12.18 -7.24 -20.68
N HIS A 168 -13.43 -7.21 -21.16
CA HIS A 168 -13.82 -7.63 -22.50
C HIS A 168 -13.32 -9.02 -22.90
N LEU A 169 -13.42 -9.99 -21.95
CA LEU A 169 -13.04 -11.38 -22.20
C LEU A 169 -13.99 -12.06 -23.17
N GLU A 170 -13.44 -12.79 -24.13
CA GLU A 170 -14.20 -13.59 -25.10
C GLU A 170 -13.95 -15.08 -24.91
N GLY A 171 -15.02 -15.87 -24.93
CA GLY A 171 -14.95 -17.32 -24.86
C GLY A 171 -14.31 -17.84 -23.55
N GLU A 172 -13.23 -18.61 -23.69
CA GLU A 172 -12.51 -19.23 -22.55
C GLU A 172 -11.29 -18.42 -22.11
N GLU A 173 -11.15 -17.19 -22.54
CA GLU A 173 -10.04 -16.31 -22.12
C GLU A 173 -10.06 -16.08 -20.62
N ARG A 174 -8.87 -16.14 -20.00
CA ARG A 174 -8.72 -15.90 -18.56
C ARG A 174 -8.29 -14.46 -18.27
N TYR A 175 -7.65 -13.81 -19.21
CA TYR A 175 -7.19 -12.42 -19.16
C TYR A 175 -6.88 -11.97 -20.60
N ARG A 176 -7.10 -10.71 -20.85
CA ARG A 176 -6.75 -10.04 -22.12
C ARG A 176 -5.28 -9.61 -22.16
N ASP A 177 -4.78 -9.17 -21.01
CA ASP A 177 -3.37 -8.77 -20.82
C ASP A 177 -2.93 -9.11 -19.39
N ARG A 178 -1.65 -9.37 -19.21
CA ARG A 178 -1.07 -9.60 -17.89
C ARG A 178 0.36 -9.12 -17.83
N LEU A 179 0.76 -8.68 -16.63
CA LEU A 179 2.14 -8.49 -16.25
C LEU A 179 2.40 -9.30 -14.97
N THR A 180 3.13 -10.39 -15.11
CA THR A 180 3.68 -11.17 -14.01
C THR A 180 5.17 -11.35 -14.28
N TYR A 181 5.96 -11.66 -13.26
CA TYR A 181 7.38 -11.83 -13.49
C TYR A 181 7.67 -13.03 -14.42
N ASP A 182 8.27 -12.77 -15.55
CA ASP A 182 8.64 -13.74 -16.59
C ASP A 182 10.10 -13.59 -17.08
N GLY A 183 10.88 -12.73 -16.42
CA GLY A 183 12.27 -12.43 -16.78
C GLY A 183 12.45 -11.36 -17.85
N ARG A 184 11.36 -10.77 -18.38
CA ARG A 184 11.42 -9.67 -19.35
C ARG A 184 11.50 -8.29 -18.73
N TRP A 185 11.28 -8.19 -17.43
CA TRP A 185 11.36 -6.98 -16.63
C TRP A 185 11.92 -7.32 -15.25
N GLU A 186 12.41 -6.33 -14.52
CA GLU A 186 13.20 -6.56 -13.30
C GLU A 186 12.37 -6.79 -12.03
N ASN A 187 11.07 -6.94 -12.12
CA ASN A 187 10.19 -7.19 -10.97
C ASN A 187 10.38 -6.19 -9.81
N ASN A 188 10.78 -4.96 -10.14
CA ASN A 188 10.87 -3.89 -9.16
C ASN A 188 9.63 -2.97 -9.22
N LEU A 189 9.38 -2.27 -8.11
CA LEU A 189 8.18 -1.45 -7.96
C LEU A 189 8.10 -0.30 -8.95
N TYR A 190 9.25 0.30 -9.32
CA TYR A 190 9.26 1.40 -10.28
C TYR A 190 8.88 0.95 -11.68
N GLN A 191 9.43 -0.18 -12.16
CA GLN A 191 9.02 -0.75 -13.45
C GLN A 191 7.57 -1.19 -13.43
N PHE A 192 7.13 -1.88 -12.36
CA PHE A 192 5.73 -2.30 -12.21
C PHE A 192 4.79 -1.10 -12.31
N PHE A 193 5.06 -0.04 -11.55
CA PHE A 193 4.25 1.17 -11.56
C PHE A 193 4.19 1.81 -12.96
N ARG A 194 5.35 1.97 -13.61
CA ARG A 194 5.43 2.58 -14.95
C ARG A 194 4.72 1.80 -16.04
N ILE A 195 4.74 0.47 -15.95
CA ILE A 195 4.09 -0.40 -16.95
C ILE A 195 2.58 -0.44 -16.72
N VAL A 196 2.14 -0.54 -15.45
CA VAL A 196 0.74 -0.76 -15.11
C VAL A 196 -0.07 0.53 -15.12
N MET A 197 0.48 1.66 -14.65
CA MET A 197 -0.26 2.92 -14.55
C MET A 197 -0.94 3.37 -15.85
N PRO A 198 -0.26 3.39 -17.02
CA PRO A 198 -0.90 3.70 -18.28
C PRO A 198 -2.04 2.75 -18.65
N LYS A 199 -1.87 1.44 -18.37
CA LYS A 199 -2.88 0.41 -18.67
C LYS A 199 -4.16 0.60 -17.83
N LEU A 200 -4.05 1.13 -16.61
CA LEU A 200 -5.20 1.42 -15.74
C LEU A 200 -5.99 2.65 -16.20
N THR A 201 -5.34 3.60 -16.86
CA THR A 201 -5.93 4.90 -17.18
C THR A 201 -6.31 5.05 -18.65
N PHE A 202 -5.80 4.19 -19.55
CA PHE A 202 -5.97 4.33 -20.99
C PHE A 202 -7.44 4.34 -21.44
N ASP A 203 -8.26 3.43 -20.91
CA ASP A 203 -9.67 3.28 -21.29
C ASP A 203 -10.64 3.91 -20.27
N LEU A 204 -10.13 4.71 -19.30
CA LEU A 204 -11.03 5.39 -18.40
C LEU A 204 -11.87 6.41 -19.18
N PRO A 205 -13.19 6.46 -18.95
CA PRO A 205 -14.02 7.46 -19.60
C PRO A 205 -13.49 8.87 -19.31
N HIS A 206 -13.14 9.59 -20.37
CA HIS A 206 -12.63 10.95 -20.27
C HIS A 206 -13.76 11.92 -20.65
N PRO A 207 -14.47 12.55 -19.69
CA PRO A 207 -15.29 13.68 -20.04
C PRO A 207 -14.38 14.74 -20.65
N PHE A 208 -14.74 15.21 -21.84
CA PHE A 208 -14.04 16.30 -22.50
C PHE A 208 -14.04 17.52 -21.58
N HIS A 209 -12.89 17.85 -21.03
CA HIS A 209 -12.75 18.98 -20.11
C HIS A 209 -11.73 19.97 -20.66
N LEU A 210 -12.17 21.23 -20.80
CA LEU A 210 -11.30 22.34 -21.16
C LEU A 210 -11.13 23.25 -19.93
N GLU A 211 -9.89 23.52 -19.56
CA GLU A 211 -9.55 24.66 -18.71
C GLU A 211 -9.09 25.81 -19.62
N GLY A 212 -10.01 26.75 -19.86
CA GLY A 212 -9.81 27.78 -20.85
C GLY A 212 -9.77 27.22 -22.28
N TYR A 213 -8.63 27.36 -22.96
CA TYR A 213 -8.39 26.82 -24.33
C TYR A 213 -7.49 25.58 -24.33
N GLN A 214 -7.08 25.06 -23.16
CA GLN A 214 -6.22 23.90 -23.08
C GLN A 214 -7.01 22.65 -22.66
N ARG A 215 -6.75 21.55 -23.36
CA ARG A 215 -7.25 20.23 -22.98
C ARG A 215 -6.53 19.77 -21.72
N VAL A 216 -7.29 19.41 -20.68
CA VAL A 216 -6.75 18.81 -19.45
C VAL A 216 -6.78 17.29 -19.63
N ASP A 217 -5.62 16.70 -19.88
CA ASP A 217 -5.49 15.26 -20.05
C ASP A 217 -5.45 14.49 -18.71
N ASP A 218 -5.15 15.17 -17.59
CA ASP A 218 -5.04 14.57 -16.26
C ASP A 218 -6.32 14.82 -15.43
N THR A 219 -7.32 13.97 -15.64
CA THR A 219 -8.64 14.10 -14.99
C THR A 219 -8.58 13.80 -13.48
N PRO A 220 -9.55 14.27 -12.67
CA PRO A 220 -9.65 13.91 -11.26
C PRO A 220 -9.70 12.39 -11.03
N GLN A 221 -10.32 11.63 -11.93
CA GLN A 221 -10.41 10.18 -11.88
C GLN A 221 -9.03 9.52 -12.10
N MET A 222 -8.27 9.99 -13.09
CA MET A 222 -6.89 9.52 -13.31
C MET A 222 -5.98 9.80 -12.11
N LYS A 223 -6.11 11.00 -11.51
CA LYS A 223 -5.39 11.33 -10.27
C LYS A 223 -5.78 10.40 -9.13
N ALA A 224 -7.05 10.08 -9.00
CA ALA A 224 -7.54 9.17 -7.98
C ALA A 224 -7.10 7.71 -8.19
N VAL A 225 -7.06 7.21 -9.44
CA VAL A 225 -6.48 5.89 -9.75
C VAL A 225 -5.00 5.87 -9.41
N ARG A 226 -4.26 6.91 -9.77
CA ARG A 226 -2.84 7.06 -9.42
C ARG A 226 -2.62 7.04 -7.91
N GLU A 227 -3.44 7.77 -7.16
CA GLU A 227 -3.42 7.79 -5.70
C GLU A 227 -3.72 6.40 -5.13
N GLY A 228 -4.78 5.72 -5.60
CA GLY A 228 -5.14 4.37 -5.18
C GLY A 228 -4.02 3.36 -5.44
N PHE A 229 -3.39 3.42 -6.61
CA PHE A 229 -2.29 2.51 -6.95
C PHE A 229 -1.01 2.82 -6.13
N THR A 230 -0.70 4.09 -5.93
CA THR A 230 0.39 4.49 -5.04
C THR A 230 0.14 3.98 -3.62
N ASN A 231 -1.09 4.13 -3.11
CA ASN A 231 -1.47 3.64 -1.78
C ASN A 231 -1.35 2.12 -1.67
N SER A 232 -1.72 1.35 -2.69
CA SER A 232 -1.53 -0.10 -2.66
C SER A 232 -0.06 -0.50 -2.55
N ILE A 233 0.86 0.25 -3.15
CA ILE A 233 2.31 0.03 -3.04
C ILE A 233 2.84 0.41 -1.65
N ILE A 234 2.55 1.63 -1.18
CA ILE A 234 3.14 2.14 0.06
C ILE A 234 2.58 1.49 1.32
N HIS A 235 1.41 0.86 1.22
CA HIS A 235 0.78 0.11 2.31
C HIS A 235 1.01 -1.40 2.24
N SER A 236 1.68 -1.92 1.20
CA SER A 236 2.02 -3.34 1.09
C SER A 236 2.94 -3.80 2.22
N ASP A 237 2.64 -4.95 2.83
CA ASP A 237 3.59 -5.66 3.68
C ASP A 237 4.53 -6.49 2.80
N LEU A 238 5.73 -5.97 2.55
CA LEU A 238 6.76 -6.59 1.71
C LEU A 238 7.35 -7.86 2.32
N PHE A 239 7.09 -8.12 3.61
CA PHE A 239 7.62 -9.25 4.36
C PHE A 239 6.59 -10.35 4.60
N LEU A 240 5.39 -10.19 4.08
CA LEU A 240 4.35 -11.20 4.22
C LEU A 240 4.64 -12.38 3.30
N ASP A 241 4.75 -13.57 3.87
CA ASP A 241 4.88 -14.80 3.10
C ASP A 241 3.65 -14.97 2.20
N SER A 242 3.88 -15.22 0.91
CA SER A 242 2.85 -15.26 -0.13
C SER A 242 2.09 -13.94 -0.39
N GLY A 243 2.62 -12.81 0.04
CA GLY A 243 2.05 -11.50 -0.26
C GLY A 243 2.04 -11.22 -1.77
N ILE A 244 0.90 -10.78 -2.28
CA ILE A 244 0.74 -10.42 -3.70
C ILE A 244 0.19 -9.00 -3.78
N LEU A 245 0.97 -8.11 -4.39
CA LEU A 245 0.45 -6.83 -4.87
C LEU A 245 -0.24 -7.11 -6.21
N ARG A 246 -1.57 -7.16 -6.20
CA ARG A 246 -2.36 -7.55 -7.37
C ARG A 246 -3.26 -6.43 -7.82
N ILE A 247 -3.13 -6.07 -9.09
CA ILE A 247 -3.91 -5.04 -9.74
C ILE A 247 -4.74 -5.69 -10.83
N GLU A 248 -6.05 -5.60 -10.74
CA GLU A 248 -6.98 -6.19 -11.70
C GLU A 248 -7.85 -5.11 -12.32
N LYS A 249 -8.03 -5.20 -13.63
CA LYS A 249 -8.95 -4.37 -14.40
C LYS A 249 -10.08 -5.26 -14.91
N HIS A 250 -11.31 -4.90 -14.58
CA HIS A 250 -12.53 -5.55 -15.03
C HIS A 250 -13.37 -4.57 -15.86
N ASP A 251 -14.46 -5.04 -16.48
CA ASP A 251 -15.36 -4.19 -17.25
C ASP A 251 -16.03 -3.10 -16.41
N ASP A 252 -16.30 -3.40 -15.15
CA ASP A 252 -17.08 -2.58 -14.23
C ASP A 252 -16.28 -2.01 -13.06
N CYS A 253 -15.03 -2.41 -12.87
CA CYS A 253 -14.21 -1.93 -11.76
C CYS A 253 -12.71 -2.14 -11.94
N LEU A 254 -11.93 -1.33 -11.22
CA LEU A 254 -10.52 -1.59 -10.93
C LEU A 254 -10.42 -2.14 -9.51
N CYS A 255 -9.71 -3.26 -9.33
CA CYS A 255 -9.44 -3.87 -8.03
C CYS A 255 -7.95 -3.78 -7.72
N LEU A 256 -7.59 -2.97 -6.72
CA LEU A 256 -6.23 -2.76 -6.29
C LEU A 256 -6.05 -3.47 -4.94
N ARG A 257 -5.29 -4.59 -4.95
CA ARG A 257 -5.10 -5.44 -3.76
C ARG A 257 -3.65 -5.38 -3.32
N ASN A 258 -3.45 -5.17 -2.03
CA ASN A 258 -2.11 -5.20 -1.44
C ASN A 258 -2.07 -6.11 -0.21
N PRO A 259 -0.93 -6.79 0.03
CA PRO A 259 -0.75 -7.63 1.21
C PRO A 259 -0.63 -6.79 2.48
N GLY A 260 -1.12 -7.36 3.58
CA GLY A 260 -1.18 -6.75 4.91
C GLY A 260 -2.56 -6.19 5.23
N ASN A 261 -2.86 -6.02 6.53
CA ASN A 261 -4.14 -5.48 7.01
C ASN A 261 -4.08 -3.96 7.17
N LEU A 262 -5.20 -3.30 7.37
CA LEU A 262 -5.23 -1.87 7.67
C LEU A 262 -4.51 -1.58 9.00
N LYS A 263 -3.64 -0.57 9.01
CA LYS A 263 -3.00 -0.08 10.25
C LYS A 263 -3.92 0.83 11.06
N LEU A 264 -4.82 1.53 10.39
CA LEU A 264 -5.78 2.44 10.98
C LEU A 264 -7.19 1.87 10.88
N PRO A 265 -8.09 2.20 11.82
CA PRO A 265 -9.51 1.93 11.68
C PRO A 265 -10.03 2.47 10.35
N ILE A 266 -10.92 1.71 9.72
CA ILE A 266 -11.42 2.05 8.37
C ILE A 266 -12.16 3.40 8.37
N GLU A 267 -12.84 3.74 9.46
CA GLU A 267 -13.55 5.00 9.66
C GLU A 267 -12.59 6.19 9.52
N ASN A 268 -11.41 6.10 10.16
CA ASN A 268 -10.39 7.15 10.11
C ASN A 268 -9.83 7.34 8.69
N ILE A 269 -9.80 6.26 7.89
CA ILE A 269 -9.36 6.34 6.49
C ILE A 269 -10.41 7.07 5.64
N TYR A 270 -11.71 6.80 5.88
CA TYR A 270 -12.80 7.48 5.20
C TYR A 270 -12.90 8.97 5.60
N GLU A 271 -12.64 9.31 6.85
CA GLU A 271 -12.60 10.69 7.34
C GLU A 271 -11.38 11.46 6.81
N GLY A 272 -10.26 10.75 6.60
CA GLY A 272 -9.00 11.35 6.16
C GLY A 272 -8.23 12.07 7.27
N GLY A 273 -7.18 12.81 6.88
CA GLY A 273 -6.37 13.60 7.83
C GLY A 273 -5.20 12.82 8.45
N VAL A 274 -5.26 11.49 8.48
CA VAL A 274 -4.19 10.63 9.00
C VAL A 274 -3.82 9.57 7.98
N SER A 275 -2.53 9.40 7.72
CA SER A 275 -1.98 8.30 6.92
C SER A 275 -0.73 7.75 7.57
N LYS A 276 -0.58 6.45 7.58
CA LYS A 276 0.58 5.75 8.13
C LYS A 276 1.05 4.66 7.16
N ALA A 277 1.87 5.09 6.20
CA ALA A 277 2.47 4.16 5.23
C ALA A 277 3.33 3.10 5.95
N ARG A 278 3.30 1.86 5.46
CA ARG A 278 4.27 0.82 5.85
C ARG A 278 5.64 1.11 5.28
N ASN A 279 5.66 1.72 4.09
CA ASN A 279 6.86 1.94 3.30
C ASN A 279 7.06 3.45 3.04
N PRO A 280 7.43 4.25 4.09
CA PRO A 280 7.52 5.71 3.97
C PRO A 280 8.67 6.17 3.04
N ARG A 281 9.73 5.38 2.87
CA ARG A 281 10.80 5.71 1.91
C ARG A 281 10.34 5.51 0.47
N ILE A 282 9.65 4.42 0.18
CA ILE A 282 9.01 4.18 -1.12
C ILE A 282 7.99 5.29 -1.40
N GLN A 283 7.19 5.69 -0.41
CA GLN A 283 6.28 6.83 -0.52
C GLN A 283 7.03 8.11 -0.93
N ASN A 284 8.14 8.42 -0.25
CA ASN A 284 8.95 9.59 -0.61
C ASN A 284 9.52 9.47 -2.03
N MET A 285 10.02 8.29 -2.42
CA MET A 285 10.53 8.05 -3.77
C MET A 285 9.45 8.31 -4.84
N LEU A 286 8.24 7.79 -4.65
CA LEU A 286 7.13 8.02 -5.57
C LEU A 286 6.71 9.49 -5.61
N ARG A 287 6.67 10.16 -4.45
CA ARG A 287 6.36 11.60 -4.35
C ARG A 287 7.36 12.48 -5.11
N MET A 288 8.66 12.16 -5.02
CA MET A 288 9.72 12.92 -5.69
C MET A 288 9.63 12.89 -7.22
N ILE A 289 8.90 11.94 -7.77
CA ILE A 289 8.64 11.82 -9.21
C ILE A 289 7.16 12.10 -9.57
N GLY A 290 6.44 12.82 -8.69
CA GLY A 290 5.09 13.32 -8.96
C GLY A 290 3.97 12.32 -8.69
N TYR A 291 4.24 11.21 -8.00
CA TYR A 291 3.24 10.21 -7.62
C TYR A 291 3.03 10.19 -6.10
N GLY A 292 1.80 10.45 -5.70
CA GLY A 292 1.44 10.58 -4.29
C GLY A 292 1.47 12.04 -3.82
N GLU A 293 0.37 12.47 -3.25
CA GLU A 293 0.22 13.77 -2.63
C GLU A 293 0.49 13.72 -1.12
N ASN A 294 0.45 14.87 -0.48
CA ASN A 294 0.71 15.00 0.95
C ASN A 294 -0.33 14.30 1.82
N ILE A 295 0.16 13.81 2.91
CA ILE A 295 -0.40 13.09 4.05
C ILE A 295 -1.91 13.27 4.26
N GLY A 296 -2.66 12.15 4.22
CA GLY A 296 -3.99 12.01 4.82
C GLY A 296 -5.19 12.46 3.99
N SER A 297 -5.00 12.98 2.77
CA SER A 297 -6.11 13.40 1.91
C SER A 297 -6.45 12.41 0.78
N GLY A 298 -5.72 11.29 0.68
CA GLY A 298 -5.79 10.38 -0.46
C GLY A 298 -7.16 9.74 -0.66
N PHE A 299 -7.67 9.00 0.33
CA PHE A 299 -8.93 8.26 0.17
C PHE A 299 -10.16 9.17 0.04
N PRO A 300 -10.35 10.25 0.84
CA PRO A 300 -11.42 11.21 0.61
C PRO A 300 -11.40 11.85 -0.77
N LYS A 301 -10.22 12.12 -1.34
CA LYS A 301 -10.09 12.62 -2.73
C LYS A 301 -10.55 11.60 -3.75
N ILE A 302 -10.21 10.32 -3.56
CA ILE A 302 -10.70 9.24 -4.42
C ILE A 302 -12.23 9.22 -4.40
N ILE A 303 -12.85 9.22 -3.23
CA ILE A 303 -14.32 9.26 -3.08
C ILE A 303 -14.91 10.49 -3.79
N SER A 304 -14.35 11.67 -3.54
CA SER A 304 -14.83 12.92 -4.15
C SER A 304 -14.73 12.90 -5.68
N ALA A 305 -13.65 12.37 -6.24
CA ALA A 305 -13.48 12.25 -7.69
C ALA A 305 -14.54 11.35 -8.32
N TRP A 306 -14.84 10.21 -7.68
CA TRP A 306 -15.87 9.26 -8.12
C TRP A 306 -17.28 9.84 -8.01
N GLN A 307 -17.61 10.48 -6.89
CA GLN A 307 -18.90 11.15 -6.70
C GLN A 307 -19.14 12.23 -7.75
N LYS A 308 -18.13 13.07 -8.04
CA LYS A 308 -18.25 14.12 -9.06
C LYS A 308 -18.43 13.57 -10.48
N ALA A 309 -17.90 12.38 -10.75
CA ALA A 309 -18.11 11.70 -12.03
C ALA A 309 -19.46 11.00 -12.13
N GLY A 310 -20.21 10.87 -11.04
CA GLY A 310 -21.44 10.08 -11.00
C GLY A 310 -21.17 8.57 -11.11
N TRP A 311 -19.96 8.13 -10.82
CA TRP A 311 -19.59 6.70 -10.82
C TRP A 311 -19.98 6.06 -9.49
N GLY A 312 -19.96 4.73 -9.41
CA GLY A 312 -20.26 4.00 -8.18
C GLY A 312 -19.34 4.42 -7.02
N LYS A 313 -19.72 4.08 -5.80
CA LYS A 313 -18.93 4.43 -4.60
C LYS A 313 -17.67 3.57 -4.51
N PRO A 314 -16.45 4.16 -4.37
CA PRO A 314 -15.24 3.42 -4.03
C PRO A 314 -15.38 2.69 -2.70
N GLU A 315 -14.88 1.46 -2.64
CA GLU A 315 -14.93 0.62 -1.44
C GLU A 315 -13.53 0.20 -1.03
N LEU A 316 -13.23 0.36 0.26
CA LEU A 316 -12.01 -0.17 0.88
C LEU A 316 -12.40 -1.37 1.75
N ILE A 317 -11.82 -2.53 1.47
CA ILE A 317 -12.18 -3.80 2.10
C ILE A 317 -10.94 -4.37 2.79
N ASP A 318 -10.99 -4.53 4.11
CA ASP A 318 -9.95 -5.24 4.88
C ASP A 318 -10.34 -6.72 4.98
N LYS A 319 -9.66 -7.56 4.21
CA LYS A 319 -9.82 -9.02 4.24
C LYS A 319 -8.88 -9.59 5.30
N TYR A 320 -9.18 -9.32 6.55
CA TYR A 320 -8.31 -9.57 7.70
C TYR A 320 -7.72 -10.99 7.72
N GLU A 321 -8.54 -12.02 7.48
CA GLU A 321 -8.11 -13.42 7.51
C GLU A 321 -7.14 -13.79 6.37
N LEU A 322 -7.20 -13.05 5.26
CA LEU A 322 -6.30 -13.21 4.11
C LEU A 322 -5.07 -12.32 4.20
N GLN A 323 -5.01 -11.44 5.20
CA GLN A 323 -4.01 -10.39 5.31
C GLN A 323 -3.87 -9.60 4.00
N GLU A 324 -5.00 -9.18 3.45
CA GLU A 324 -5.10 -8.45 2.18
C GLU A 324 -6.06 -7.26 2.33
N VAL A 325 -5.68 -6.12 1.80
CA VAL A 325 -6.57 -4.97 1.64
C VAL A 325 -6.90 -4.83 0.16
N GLU A 326 -8.17 -4.61 -0.16
CA GLU A 326 -8.67 -4.35 -1.51
C GLU A 326 -9.30 -2.96 -1.59
N LEU A 327 -8.82 -2.14 -2.51
CA LEU A 327 -9.51 -0.94 -2.97
C LEU A 327 -10.24 -1.27 -4.26
N ARG A 328 -11.57 -1.18 -4.24
CA ARG A 328 -12.42 -1.36 -5.41
C ARG A 328 -12.91 0.00 -5.91
N LEU A 329 -12.63 0.29 -7.17
CA LEU A 329 -13.01 1.52 -7.86
C LEU A 329 -13.98 1.18 -9.00
N PRO A 330 -15.32 1.34 -8.80
CA PRO A 330 -16.28 1.08 -9.85
C PRO A 330 -16.06 2.01 -11.05
N ILE A 331 -16.15 1.48 -12.27
CA ILE A 331 -16.10 2.26 -13.52
C ILE A 331 -17.42 2.04 -14.27
N PRO A 332 -17.94 3.05 -14.98
CA PRO A 332 -19.17 2.88 -15.78
C PRO A 332 -18.88 1.96 -16.96
N ASN A 333 -19.75 0.97 -17.19
CA ASN A 333 -19.69 0.16 -18.41
C ASN A 333 -19.97 1.04 -19.63
N GLU A 334 -19.18 0.88 -20.70
CA GLU A 334 -19.36 1.62 -21.95
C GLU A 334 -20.71 1.34 -22.66
N THR A 335 -21.49 0.37 -22.19
CA THR A 335 -22.78 -0.04 -22.79
C THR A 335 -23.95 0.88 -22.44
N GLY A 336 -23.75 2.00 -21.73
CA GLY A 336 -24.78 2.94 -21.26
C GLY A 336 -24.95 4.24 -22.06
N GLY A 337 -24.30 4.40 -23.19
CA GLY A 337 -24.44 5.58 -24.06
C GLY A 337 -25.41 5.33 -25.21
N GLN A 338 -26.70 5.57 -25.00
CA GLN A 338 -27.66 5.93 -26.05
C GLN A 338 -27.99 7.41 -25.98
#